data_765288fec233e522faef50584bdbfed3
#
_entry.id   765288fec233e522faef50584bdbfed3
#
_cell.length_a   1.000
_cell.length_b   1.000
_cell.length_c   1.000
_cell.angle_alpha   90.00
_cell.angle_beta   90.00
_cell.angle_gamma   90.00
#
_symmetry.space_group_name_H-M   'P 1'
#
loop_
_entity.id
_entity.type
_entity.pdbx_description
1 polymer ?
#
loop_
_entity_poly.entity_id
_entity_poly.type
_entity_poly.pdbx_seq_one_letter_code
_entity_poly.pdbx_strand_id
1 'polypeptide(L)'
;MPRSTSPEKVAQIEFHGGRCHFVDSAGAVYDAARAIAEETGGHYMDQFTYAERATDWRGNNNIAESMFTQMQREPHPVPRWIVVGAGTGGTSATIGRYVRYQRHATQVCVADPAGSVFSAYHRTGDAQLTAPGSRIEGIGRPRVEPSFIRTLVDRMVDVADCESIAAM
;
A
#
# COMPACT_ATOMS: atom_id res chain seq x y z
N MET A 1 7.17 -13.70 9.43
CA MET A 1 6.41 -12.65 10.14
C MET A 1 7.09 -12.27 11.45
N PRO A 2 6.90 -11.06 11.98
CA PRO A 2 7.45 -10.70 13.30
C PRO A 2 6.85 -11.57 14.40
N ARG A 3 7.64 -11.84 15.47
CA ARG A 3 7.14 -12.57 16.67
C ARG A 3 5.98 -11.85 17.38
N SER A 4 5.84 -10.55 17.16
CA SER A 4 4.72 -9.72 17.67
C SER A 4 3.41 -9.86 16.90
N THR A 5 3.37 -10.71 15.86
CA THR A 5 2.15 -10.98 15.10
C THR A 5 1.11 -11.66 15.99
N SER A 6 -0.15 -11.22 15.92
CA SER A 6 -1.21 -11.74 16.81
C SER A 6 -1.43 -13.25 16.62
N PRO A 7 -1.72 -14.00 17.70
CA PRO A 7 -1.96 -15.44 17.63
C PRO A 7 -3.10 -15.82 16.67
N GLU A 8 -4.11 -14.97 16.55
CA GLU A 8 -5.27 -15.20 15.66
C GLU A 8 -4.83 -15.22 14.18
N LYS A 9 -3.90 -14.33 13.78
CA LYS A 9 -3.36 -14.30 12.41
C LYS A 9 -2.51 -15.54 12.13
N VAL A 10 -1.73 -15.99 13.12
CA VAL A 10 -0.95 -17.23 13.02
C VAL A 10 -1.87 -18.40 12.84
N ALA A 11 -2.88 -18.55 13.72
CA ALA A 11 -3.87 -19.63 13.65
C ALA A 11 -4.62 -19.66 12.31
N GLN A 12 -4.93 -18.49 11.75
CA GLN A 12 -5.59 -18.41 10.44
C GLN A 12 -4.72 -18.94 9.30
N ILE A 13 -3.44 -18.62 9.31
CA ILE A 13 -2.50 -19.13 8.30
C ILE A 13 -2.37 -20.65 8.42
N GLU A 14 -2.21 -21.16 9.63
CA GLU A 14 -2.07 -22.59 9.91
C GLU A 14 -3.35 -23.37 9.59
N PHE A 15 -4.53 -22.79 9.86
CA PHE A 15 -5.81 -23.36 9.48
C PHE A 15 -5.91 -23.65 7.97
N HIS A 16 -5.32 -22.80 7.14
CA HIS A 16 -5.24 -22.99 5.69
C HIS A 16 -4.04 -23.82 5.23
N GLY A 17 -3.33 -24.50 6.15
CA GLY A 17 -2.19 -25.37 5.85
C GLY A 17 -0.87 -24.63 5.64
N GLY A 18 -0.83 -23.32 5.92
CA GLY A 18 0.40 -22.54 5.86
C GLY A 18 1.33 -22.82 7.05
N ARG A 19 2.61 -22.49 6.88
CA ARG A 19 3.60 -22.53 7.96
C ARG A 19 4.07 -21.13 8.29
N CYS A 20 4.11 -20.79 9.58
CA CYS A 20 4.60 -19.50 10.05
C CYS A 20 6.09 -19.56 10.34
N HIS A 21 6.88 -18.72 9.68
CA HIS A 21 8.29 -18.48 10.01
C HIS A 21 8.41 -17.16 10.75
N PHE A 22 8.99 -17.18 11.97
CA PHE A 22 9.07 -16.02 12.84
C PHE A 22 10.47 -15.37 12.78
N VAL A 23 10.46 -14.04 12.74
CA VAL A 23 11.65 -13.19 12.79
C VAL A 23 11.53 -12.16 13.91
N ASP A 24 12.64 -11.60 14.36
CA ASP A 24 12.68 -10.73 15.53
C ASP A 24 12.24 -9.28 15.21
N SER A 25 12.28 -8.88 13.94
CA SER A 25 11.86 -7.54 13.53
C SER A 25 11.07 -7.55 12.22
N ALA A 26 10.23 -6.54 12.01
CA ALA A 26 9.48 -6.38 10.77
C ALA A 26 10.40 -6.19 9.54
N GLY A 27 11.56 -5.56 9.71
CA GLY A 27 12.54 -5.38 8.64
C GLY A 27 13.19 -6.68 8.18
N ALA A 28 13.38 -7.65 9.08
CA ALA A 28 13.99 -8.94 8.77
C ALA A 28 13.07 -9.88 7.95
N VAL A 29 11.79 -9.57 7.83
CA VAL A 29 10.82 -10.41 7.08
C VAL A 29 11.22 -10.57 5.61
N TYR A 30 11.71 -9.52 4.99
CA TYR A 30 12.04 -9.51 3.56
C TYR A 30 13.21 -10.46 3.23
N ASP A 31 14.28 -10.36 4.01
CA ASP A 31 15.48 -11.19 3.80
C ASP A 31 15.21 -12.64 4.17
N ALA A 32 14.48 -12.90 5.26
CA ALA A 32 14.06 -14.23 5.64
C ALA A 32 13.17 -14.89 4.57
N ALA A 33 12.21 -14.14 4.00
CA ALA A 33 11.33 -14.68 2.95
C ALA A 33 12.12 -15.03 1.67
N ARG A 34 13.10 -14.20 1.31
CA ARG A 34 13.98 -14.45 0.15
C ARG A 34 14.86 -15.68 0.41
N ALA A 35 15.50 -15.75 1.58
CA ALA A 35 16.35 -16.88 1.95
C ALA A 35 15.57 -18.22 1.95
N ILE A 36 14.35 -18.23 2.52
CA ILE A 36 13.50 -19.43 2.50
C ILE A 36 13.12 -19.82 1.06
N ALA A 37 12.80 -18.88 0.21
CA ALA A 37 12.48 -19.16 -1.19
C ALA A 37 13.67 -19.79 -1.93
N GLU A 38 14.87 -19.26 -1.72
CA GLU A 38 16.13 -19.79 -2.29
C GLU A 38 16.43 -21.20 -1.76
N GLU A 39 16.34 -21.39 -0.44
CA GLU A 39 16.63 -22.69 0.21
C GLU A 39 15.66 -23.79 -0.22
N THR A 40 14.38 -23.46 -0.40
CA THR A 40 13.33 -24.44 -0.72
C THR A 40 13.05 -24.59 -2.20
N GLY A 41 13.67 -23.78 -3.06
CA GLY A 41 13.29 -23.68 -4.48
C GLY A 41 11.89 -23.10 -4.69
N GLY A 42 11.37 -22.39 -3.69
CA GLY A 42 10.05 -21.77 -3.70
C GLY A 42 10.08 -20.40 -4.39
N HIS A 43 8.96 -19.65 -4.28
CA HIS A 43 8.83 -18.32 -4.83
C HIS A 43 8.44 -17.31 -3.75
N TYR A 44 9.21 -16.21 -3.65
CA TYR A 44 8.86 -15.07 -2.82
C TYR A 44 7.97 -14.12 -3.61
N MET A 45 6.72 -13.96 -3.19
CA MET A 45 5.71 -13.15 -3.91
C MET A 45 6.02 -11.65 -3.94
N ASP A 46 6.83 -11.16 -3.02
CA ASP A 46 7.34 -9.77 -2.94
C ASP A 46 6.29 -8.69 -3.27
N GLN A 47 5.18 -8.74 -2.56
CA GLN A 47 4.06 -7.81 -2.75
C GLN A 47 4.49 -6.33 -2.67
N PHE A 48 5.46 -6.02 -1.82
CA PHE A 48 5.91 -4.64 -1.60
C PHE A 48 6.70 -4.06 -2.79
N THR A 49 7.33 -4.92 -3.57
CA THR A 49 8.03 -4.51 -4.80
C THR A 49 7.10 -4.49 -6.00
N TYR A 50 6.16 -5.44 -6.09
CA TYR A 50 5.41 -5.70 -7.32
C TYR A 50 3.93 -5.37 -7.27
N ALA A 51 3.37 -4.90 -6.14
CA ALA A 51 1.94 -4.58 -6.03
C ALA A 51 1.47 -3.55 -7.07
N GLU A 52 2.33 -2.61 -7.47
CA GLU A 52 2.01 -1.55 -8.43
C GLU A 52 1.78 -2.05 -9.88
N ARG A 53 2.17 -3.29 -10.17
CA ARG A 53 2.02 -3.93 -11.47
C ARG A 53 1.22 -5.22 -11.43
N ALA A 54 0.66 -5.57 -10.27
CA ALA A 54 -0.14 -6.78 -10.09
C ALA A 54 -1.50 -6.70 -10.81
N THR A 55 -1.96 -5.50 -11.16
CA THR A 55 -3.25 -5.24 -11.79
C THR A 55 -3.05 -4.50 -13.11
N ASP A 56 -3.81 -4.86 -14.14
CA ASP A 56 -3.87 -4.06 -15.36
C ASP A 56 -4.62 -2.75 -15.09
N TRP A 57 -3.86 -1.69 -14.93
CA TRP A 57 -4.37 -0.36 -14.59
C TRP A 57 -5.03 0.36 -15.78
N ARG A 58 -4.93 -0.16 -17.01
CA ARG A 58 -5.56 0.43 -18.20
C ARG A 58 -7.05 0.18 -18.26
N GLY A 59 -7.49 -0.92 -17.70
CA GLY A 59 -8.84 -1.40 -17.69
C GLY A 59 -8.88 -2.81 -17.14
N ASN A 60 -9.79 -3.64 -17.59
CA ASN A 60 -9.88 -5.04 -17.20
C ASN A 60 -10.26 -5.26 -15.73
N ASN A 61 -11.29 -4.55 -15.29
CA ASN A 61 -11.91 -4.75 -13.97
C ASN A 61 -11.02 -4.40 -12.78
N ASN A 62 -10.16 -3.39 -12.91
CA ASN A 62 -9.43 -2.85 -11.77
C ASN A 62 -10.30 -1.89 -10.92
N ILE A 63 -9.81 -1.55 -9.73
CA ILE A 63 -10.54 -0.69 -8.79
C ILE A 63 -10.87 0.69 -9.38
N ALA A 64 -9.98 1.28 -10.17
CA ALA A 64 -10.19 2.59 -10.75
C ALA A 64 -11.30 2.55 -11.81
N GLU A 65 -11.24 1.58 -12.72
CA GLU A 65 -12.29 1.37 -13.72
C GLU A 65 -13.66 1.16 -13.07
N SER A 66 -13.72 0.29 -12.05
CA SER A 66 -14.97 0.03 -11.31
C SER A 66 -15.52 1.29 -10.66
N MET A 67 -14.66 2.09 -10.06
CA MET A 67 -15.03 3.35 -9.41
C MET A 67 -15.60 4.36 -10.43
N PHE A 68 -14.89 4.62 -11.52
CA PHE A 68 -15.37 5.55 -12.55
C PHE A 68 -16.64 5.05 -13.26
N THR A 69 -16.79 3.73 -13.44
CA THR A 69 -18.01 3.14 -13.97
C THR A 69 -19.22 3.38 -13.06
N GLN A 70 -19.05 3.19 -11.75
CA GLN A 70 -20.10 3.44 -10.77
C GLN A 70 -20.42 4.92 -10.66
N MET A 71 -19.42 5.79 -10.69
CA MET A 71 -19.57 7.24 -10.64
C MET A 71 -20.37 7.82 -11.83
N GLN A 72 -20.49 7.09 -12.97
CA GLN A 72 -21.33 7.53 -14.09
C GLN A 72 -22.81 7.72 -13.72
N ARG A 73 -23.24 7.15 -12.59
CA ARG A 73 -24.62 7.28 -12.08
C ARG A 73 -24.81 8.45 -11.13
N GLU A 74 -23.74 9.17 -10.82
CA GLU A 74 -23.72 10.27 -9.87
C GLU A 74 -23.77 11.63 -10.58
N PRO A 75 -24.23 12.71 -9.91
CA PRO A 75 -24.26 14.06 -10.48
C PRO A 75 -22.88 14.56 -10.94
N HIS A 76 -21.81 14.04 -10.34
CA HIS A 76 -20.41 14.38 -10.67
C HIS A 76 -19.65 13.10 -11.06
N PRO A 77 -19.80 12.61 -12.29
CA PRO A 77 -19.27 11.31 -12.73
C PRO A 77 -17.73 11.22 -12.74
N VAL A 78 -17.05 12.36 -12.77
CA VAL A 78 -15.59 12.44 -12.64
C VAL A 78 -15.27 13.13 -11.31
N PRO A 79 -14.85 12.37 -10.29
CA PRO A 79 -14.52 12.96 -8.99
C PRO A 79 -13.31 13.88 -9.10
N ARG A 80 -13.34 15.02 -8.39
CA ARG A 80 -12.20 15.93 -8.35
C ARG A 80 -11.02 15.32 -7.59
N TRP A 81 -11.30 14.59 -6.53
CA TRP A 81 -10.30 13.94 -5.68
C TRP A 81 -10.64 12.49 -5.45
N ILE A 82 -9.63 11.65 -5.48
CA ILE A 82 -9.68 10.30 -4.91
C ILE A 82 -8.71 10.27 -3.74
N VAL A 83 -9.22 9.98 -2.55
CA VAL A 83 -8.42 9.88 -1.31
C VAL A 83 -8.24 8.41 -0.97
N VAL A 84 -7.00 7.98 -0.74
CA VAL A 84 -6.65 6.59 -0.47
C VAL A 84 -5.53 6.50 0.56
N GLY A 85 -5.52 5.49 1.40
CA GLY A 85 -4.36 5.12 2.21
C GLY A 85 -3.35 4.31 1.39
N ALA A 86 -2.09 4.32 1.80
CA ALA A 86 -1.04 3.54 1.13
C ALA A 86 -0.34 2.59 2.12
N GLY A 87 -0.41 1.29 1.84
CA GLY A 87 0.40 0.26 2.47
C GLY A 87 1.58 -0.12 1.57
N THR A 88 1.31 -0.82 0.47
CA THR A 88 2.32 -1.09 -0.55
C THR A 88 2.45 0.02 -1.58
N GLY A 89 1.40 0.82 -1.76
CA GLY A 89 1.28 1.81 -2.82
C GLY A 89 0.63 1.28 -4.10
N GLY A 90 0.31 -0.01 -4.17
CA GLY A 90 -0.27 -0.61 -5.37
C GLY A 90 -1.60 0.01 -5.79
N THR A 91 -2.50 0.27 -4.84
CA THR A 91 -3.80 0.89 -5.08
C THR A 91 -3.65 2.32 -5.60
N SER A 92 -2.85 3.15 -4.93
CA SER A 92 -2.61 4.54 -5.36
C SER A 92 -1.92 4.58 -6.74
N ALA A 93 -1.01 3.65 -7.03
CA ALA A 93 -0.37 3.54 -8.33
C ALA A 93 -1.37 3.15 -9.44
N THR A 94 -2.24 2.17 -9.19
CA THR A 94 -3.28 1.75 -10.14
C THR A 94 -4.22 2.92 -10.46
N ILE A 95 -4.75 3.60 -9.44
CA ILE A 95 -5.64 4.75 -9.58
C ILE A 95 -4.92 5.88 -10.33
N GLY A 96 -3.72 6.25 -9.89
CA GLY A 96 -2.97 7.34 -10.49
C GLY A 96 -2.63 7.11 -11.97
N ARG A 97 -2.26 5.88 -12.35
CA ARG A 97 -2.03 5.52 -13.75
C ARG A 97 -3.31 5.57 -14.57
N TYR A 98 -4.40 5.02 -14.06
CA TYR A 98 -5.70 5.04 -14.75
C TYR A 98 -6.18 6.47 -15.01
N VAL A 99 -6.17 7.32 -13.98
CA VAL A 99 -6.56 8.73 -14.07
C VAL A 99 -5.79 9.46 -15.18
N ARG A 100 -4.46 9.26 -15.23
CA ARG A 100 -3.60 9.89 -16.24
C ARG A 100 -3.80 9.30 -17.63
N TYR A 101 -3.97 8.00 -17.73
CA TYR A 101 -4.24 7.31 -19.00
C TYR A 101 -5.56 7.77 -19.63
N GLN A 102 -6.61 7.87 -18.82
CA GLN A 102 -7.93 8.36 -19.23
C GLN A 102 -7.99 9.89 -19.36
N ARG A 103 -6.94 10.60 -18.98
CA ARG A 103 -6.87 12.07 -18.98
C ARG A 103 -7.96 12.73 -18.14
N HIS A 104 -8.37 12.08 -17.04
CA HIS A 104 -9.30 12.70 -16.09
C HIS A 104 -8.62 13.83 -15.31
N ALA A 105 -9.39 14.88 -14.99
CA ALA A 105 -8.93 15.99 -14.13
C ALA A 105 -8.85 15.62 -12.64
N THR A 106 -9.14 14.37 -12.30
CA THR A 106 -9.09 13.83 -10.95
C THR A 106 -7.68 13.87 -10.38
N GLN A 107 -7.55 14.30 -9.14
CA GLN A 107 -6.30 14.29 -8.39
C GLN A 107 -6.28 13.14 -7.39
N VAL A 108 -5.12 12.55 -7.16
CA VAL A 108 -4.92 11.47 -6.18
C VAL A 108 -4.30 12.04 -4.92
N CYS A 109 -4.98 11.86 -3.80
CA CYS A 109 -4.51 12.24 -2.47
C CYS A 109 -4.24 10.98 -1.65
N VAL A 110 -3.07 10.89 -1.02
CA VAL A 110 -2.78 9.82 -0.06
C VAL A 110 -2.85 10.37 1.36
N ALA A 111 -3.72 9.75 2.17
CA ALA A 111 -3.74 9.96 3.61
C ALA A 111 -2.69 9.04 4.25
N ASP A 112 -1.69 9.65 4.88
CA ASP A 112 -0.51 8.95 5.41
C ASP A 112 -0.52 9.03 6.94
N PRO A 113 -0.53 7.89 7.66
CA PRO A 113 -0.61 7.88 9.11
C PRO A 113 0.71 8.26 9.76
N ALA A 114 0.63 8.69 11.01
CA ALA A 114 1.80 8.98 11.83
C ALA A 114 2.77 7.79 11.84
N GLY A 115 4.07 8.07 11.79
CA GLY A 115 5.12 7.06 11.76
C GLY A 115 5.40 6.43 10.38
N SER A 116 4.68 6.85 9.34
CA SER A 116 4.95 6.45 7.95
C SER A 116 6.07 7.29 7.31
N VAL A 117 6.81 6.67 6.40
CA VAL A 117 7.86 7.34 5.62
C VAL A 117 7.34 8.03 4.35
N PHE A 118 6.12 7.70 3.90
CA PHE A 118 5.68 8.07 2.55
C PHE A 118 5.52 9.57 2.32
N SER A 119 5.01 10.32 3.29
CA SER A 119 4.93 11.78 3.18
C SER A 119 6.30 12.44 3.04
N ALA A 120 7.27 12.00 3.83
CA ALA A 120 8.64 12.50 3.72
C ALA A 120 9.26 12.11 2.36
N TYR A 121 9.07 10.89 1.92
CA TYR A 121 9.52 10.41 0.62
C TYR A 121 8.87 11.18 -0.54
N HIS A 122 7.58 11.44 -0.46
CA HIS A 122 6.88 12.22 -1.50
C HIS A 122 7.49 13.62 -1.67
N ARG A 123 7.85 14.28 -0.55
CA ARG A 123 8.46 15.61 -0.58
C ARG A 123 9.90 15.62 -1.09
N THR A 124 10.71 14.67 -0.63
CA THR A 124 12.18 14.70 -0.85
C THR A 124 12.63 13.85 -2.03
N GLY A 125 11.93 12.74 -2.32
CA GLY A 125 12.36 11.72 -3.28
C GLY A 125 13.46 10.79 -2.76
N ASP A 126 13.85 10.91 -1.49
CA ASP A 126 14.90 10.09 -0.89
C ASP A 126 14.34 8.70 -0.53
N ALA A 127 14.74 7.68 -1.29
CA ALA A 127 14.32 6.30 -1.11
C ALA A 127 15.00 5.59 0.09
N GLN A 128 15.99 6.22 0.72
CA GLN A 128 16.69 5.64 1.88
C GLN A 128 16.04 6.03 3.22
N LEU A 129 15.01 6.85 3.19
CA LEU A 129 14.29 7.27 4.39
C LEU A 129 13.71 6.07 5.15
N THR A 130 13.76 6.16 6.47
CA THR A 130 13.12 5.23 7.39
C THR A 130 12.30 5.96 8.43
N ALA A 131 11.31 5.27 9.01
CA ALA A 131 10.43 5.79 10.05
C ALA A 131 10.07 4.66 11.03
N PRO A 132 9.47 4.98 12.19
CA PRO A 132 9.11 3.94 13.18
C PRO A 132 8.09 2.91 12.67
N GLY A 133 7.29 3.25 11.70
CA GLY A 133 6.15 2.47 11.24
C GLY A 133 4.83 3.00 11.79
N SER A 134 3.75 2.75 11.06
CA SER A 134 2.38 3.13 11.45
C SER A 134 1.82 2.18 12.51
N ARG A 135 0.99 2.69 13.39
CA ARG A 135 0.13 1.90 14.29
C ARG A 135 -1.18 1.49 13.62
N ILE A 136 -1.54 2.16 12.52
CA ILE A 136 -2.74 1.83 11.74
C ILE A 136 -2.42 0.63 10.84
N GLU A 137 -3.21 -0.43 10.99
CA GLU A 137 -2.99 -1.64 10.21
C GLU A 137 -3.29 -1.42 8.71
N GLY A 138 -2.42 -1.95 7.86
CA GLY A 138 -2.60 -1.94 6.41
C GLY A 138 -2.10 -0.70 5.69
N ILE A 139 -1.87 0.41 6.37
CA ILE A 139 -1.35 1.65 5.77
C ILE A 139 -0.15 2.22 6.53
N GLY A 140 0.67 3.01 5.83
CA GLY A 140 1.91 3.57 6.36
C GLY A 140 3.04 2.53 6.49
N ARG A 141 4.26 2.94 6.16
CA ARG A 141 5.40 2.03 6.15
C ARG A 141 6.62 2.63 6.86
N PRO A 142 7.47 1.76 7.48
CA PRO A 142 8.70 2.20 8.12
C PRO A 142 9.84 2.47 7.13
N ARG A 143 9.70 2.02 5.88
CA ARG A 143 10.66 2.24 4.79
C ARG A 143 9.92 2.55 3.50
N VAL A 144 10.64 3.13 2.54
CA VAL A 144 10.11 3.38 1.20
C VAL A 144 9.91 2.05 0.47
N GLU A 145 8.68 1.79 0.05
CA GLU A 145 8.35 0.58 -0.70
C GLU A 145 8.39 0.88 -2.22
N PRO A 146 9.00 0.00 -3.03
CA PRO A 146 9.14 0.23 -4.47
C PRO A 146 7.81 0.42 -5.22
N SER A 147 6.73 -0.18 -4.73
CA SER A 147 5.39 -0.03 -5.30
C SER A 147 4.73 1.33 -5.03
N PHE A 148 5.27 2.14 -4.12
CA PHE A 148 4.77 3.50 -3.89
C PHE A 148 5.38 4.47 -4.91
N ILE A 149 4.63 4.76 -5.97
CA ILE A 149 5.07 5.62 -7.06
C ILE A 149 4.68 7.07 -6.76
N ARG A 150 5.58 7.83 -6.13
CA ARG A 150 5.32 9.19 -5.66
C ARG A 150 4.82 10.15 -6.74
N THR A 151 5.26 9.98 -7.98
CA THR A 151 4.87 10.82 -9.12
C THR A 151 3.42 10.62 -9.59
N LEU A 152 2.75 9.59 -9.09
CA LEU A 152 1.33 9.31 -9.33
C LEU A 152 0.41 9.87 -8.25
N VAL A 153 0.99 10.46 -7.20
CA VAL A 153 0.28 11.07 -6.07
C VAL A 153 0.40 12.59 -6.19
N ASP A 154 -0.73 13.29 -6.24
CA ASP A 154 -0.76 14.74 -6.40
C ASP A 154 -0.65 15.45 -5.04
N ARG A 155 -1.13 14.82 -3.97
CA ARG A 155 -1.09 15.38 -2.62
C ARG A 155 -0.91 14.28 -1.56
N MET A 156 -0.15 14.61 -0.53
CA MET A 156 -0.09 13.84 0.72
C MET A 156 -0.77 14.64 1.83
N VAL A 157 -1.47 13.94 2.72
CA VAL A 157 -2.04 14.51 3.95
C VAL A 157 -1.58 13.63 5.11
N ASP A 158 -0.80 14.21 6.01
CA ASP A 158 -0.41 13.54 7.25
C ASP A 158 -1.61 13.51 8.21
N VAL A 159 -1.94 12.35 8.73
CA VAL A 159 -3.08 12.14 9.65
C VAL A 159 -2.57 11.55 10.94
N ALA A 160 -2.76 12.27 12.05
CA ALA A 160 -2.40 11.77 13.37
C ALA A 160 -3.36 10.67 13.85
N ASP A 161 -2.88 9.75 14.72
CA ASP A 161 -3.71 8.66 15.25
C ASP A 161 -4.97 9.19 15.96
N CYS A 162 -4.85 10.30 16.70
CA CYS A 162 -5.99 10.93 17.37
C CYS A 162 -7.05 11.48 16.40
N GLU A 163 -6.62 12.00 15.23
CA GLU A 163 -7.52 12.47 14.19
C GLU A 163 -8.26 11.31 13.53
N SER A 164 -7.54 10.19 13.30
CA SER A 164 -8.16 8.96 12.78
C SER A 164 -9.22 8.42 13.72
N ILE A 165 -8.94 8.39 15.04
CA ILE A 165 -9.91 7.93 16.05
C ILE A 165 -11.09 8.91 16.14
N ALA A 166 -10.85 10.22 16.08
CA ALA A 166 -11.91 11.20 16.16
C ALA A 166 -12.87 11.20 14.96
N ALA A 167 -12.42 10.68 13.81
CA ALA A 167 -13.21 10.56 12.59
C ALA A 167 -14.08 9.28 12.53
N MET A 168 -13.86 8.34 13.44
CA MET A 168 -14.63 7.08 13.57
C MET A 168 -15.92 7.28 14.35
#